data_ee2bd43f663e486350264a51abb24e79
#
_entry.id   ee2bd43f663e486350264a51abb24e79
#
_cell.length_a   1.000
_cell.length_b   1.000
_cell.length_c   1.000
_cell.angle_alpha   90.00
_cell.angle_beta   90.00
_cell.angle_gamma   90.00
#
_symmetry.space_group_name_H-M   'P 1'
#
loop_
_entity.id
_entity.type
_entity.pdbx_description
1 polymer ?
#
loop_
_entity_poly.entity_id
_entity_poly.type
_entity_poly.pdbx_seq_one_letter_code
_entity_poly.pdbx_strand_id
1 'polypeptide(L)'
;MGVQDDTQIHTHMCYSEFNDILPAIAALDADVITIETSRSDMELLDAFVKFNYPNDIGPGVYDIHSPRVPTAGEIEHLLRKALNVIPKERLWVNPDCGLKTRGWTETIDQLKVMVDVTKKLRVELA
;
A
#
# COMPACT_ATOMS: atom_id res chain seq x y z
N MET A 1 -22.55 9.44 1.44
CA MET A 1 -23.13 8.51 2.38
C MET A 1 -22.48 8.70 3.76
N GLY A 2 -23.16 9.22 4.75
CA GLY A 2 -22.67 9.38 6.11
C GLY A 2 -21.52 10.35 6.36
N VAL A 3 -20.83 10.81 5.31
CA VAL A 3 -19.69 11.74 5.41
C VAL A 3 -19.85 12.87 4.39
N GLN A 4 -19.11 13.93 4.60
CA GLN A 4 -19.10 15.07 3.66
C GLN A 4 -18.25 14.74 2.43
N ASP A 5 -18.48 15.46 1.33
CA ASP A 5 -17.75 15.22 0.07
C ASP A 5 -16.26 15.48 0.17
N ASP A 6 -15.82 16.29 1.13
CA ASP A 6 -14.40 16.57 1.37
C ASP A 6 -13.74 15.53 2.30
N THR A 7 -14.49 14.54 2.78
CA THR A 7 -13.95 13.47 3.60
C THR A 7 -13.40 12.35 2.72
N GLN A 8 -12.14 12.01 2.91
CA GLN A 8 -11.49 10.92 2.19
C GLN A 8 -11.78 9.58 2.89
N ILE A 9 -12.27 8.61 2.15
CA ILE A 9 -12.61 7.28 2.67
C ILE A 9 -11.53 6.29 2.28
N HIS A 10 -10.96 5.61 3.28
CA HIS A 10 -9.98 4.56 3.11
C HIS A 10 -10.56 3.21 3.49
N THR A 11 -10.22 2.16 2.74
CA THR A 11 -10.52 0.79 3.09
C THR A 11 -9.27 -0.06 2.99
N HIS A 12 -9.26 -1.22 3.65
CA HIS A 12 -8.10 -2.10 3.68
C HIS A 12 -8.53 -3.54 3.39
N MET A 13 -7.73 -4.22 2.56
CA MET A 13 -7.89 -5.64 2.27
C MET A 13 -6.64 -6.38 2.69
N CYS A 14 -6.80 -7.35 3.59
CA CYS A 14 -5.75 -8.31 3.90
C CYS A 14 -5.52 -9.23 2.71
N TYR A 15 -4.43 -10.03 2.75
CA TYR A 15 -4.09 -10.94 1.68
C TYR A 15 -5.30 -11.80 1.28
N SER A 16 -5.65 -11.78 0.00
CA SER A 16 -6.73 -12.58 -0.56
C SER A 16 -6.61 -12.63 -2.08
N GLU A 17 -7.40 -13.48 -2.71
CA GLU A 17 -7.51 -13.51 -4.17
C GLU A 17 -8.54 -12.47 -4.61
N PHE A 18 -8.11 -11.52 -5.42
CA PHE A 18 -8.93 -10.39 -5.82
C PHE A 18 -9.64 -10.55 -7.16
N ASN A 19 -9.22 -11.53 -7.99
CA ASN A 19 -9.68 -11.62 -9.38
C ASN A 19 -11.20 -11.64 -9.52
N ASP A 20 -11.89 -12.37 -8.63
CA ASP A 20 -13.34 -12.56 -8.74
C ASP A 20 -14.14 -11.45 -8.08
N ILE A 21 -13.53 -10.67 -7.18
CA ILE A 21 -14.24 -9.68 -6.36
C ILE A 21 -13.86 -8.23 -6.65
N LEU A 22 -12.93 -8.00 -7.60
CA LEU A 22 -12.49 -6.65 -7.93
C LEU A 22 -13.63 -5.69 -8.31
N PRO A 23 -14.63 -6.10 -9.12
CA PRO A 23 -15.74 -5.20 -9.40
C PRO A 23 -16.52 -4.79 -8.15
N ALA A 24 -16.71 -5.73 -7.21
CA ALA A 24 -17.38 -5.43 -5.94
C ALA A 24 -16.55 -4.51 -5.06
N ILE A 25 -15.22 -4.70 -5.03
CA ILE A 25 -14.30 -3.84 -4.29
C ILE A 25 -14.33 -2.41 -4.87
N ALA A 26 -14.30 -2.27 -6.18
CA ALA A 26 -14.39 -0.97 -6.83
C ALA A 26 -15.72 -0.26 -6.50
N ALA A 27 -16.80 -1.03 -6.37
CA ALA A 27 -18.13 -0.50 -6.05
C ALA A 27 -18.27 -0.04 -4.59
N LEU A 28 -17.29 -0.32 -3.71
CA LEU A 28 -17.29 0.20 -2.33
C LEU A 28 -17.17 1.73 -2.28
N ASP A 29 -16.79 2.35 -3.38
CA ASP A 29 -16.68 3.82 -3.47
C ASP A 29 -15.73 4.41 -2.43
N ALA A 30 -14.68 3.67 -2.08
CA ALA A 30 -13.60 4.18 -1.23
C ALA A 30 -12.62 4.98 -2.08
N ASP A 31 -12.13 6.09 -1.54
CA ASP A 31 -11.17 6.93 -2.25
C ASP A 31 -9.80 6.27 -2.35
N VAL A 32 -9.40 5.54 -1.31
CA VAL A 32 -8.12 4.83 -1.26
C VAL A 32 -8.34 3.41 -0.75
N ILE A 33 -7.75 2.43 -1.43
CA ILE A 33 -7.69 1.06 -0.94
C ILE A 33 -6.24 0.70 -0.59
N THR A 34 -6.03 0.14 0.60
CA THR A 34 -4.74 -0.43 0.97
C THR A 34 -4.82 -1.96 0.94
N ILE A 35 -3.77 -2.60 0.46
CA ILE A 35 -3.75 -4.05 0.28
C ILE A 35 -2.41 -4.64 0.72
N GLU A 36 -2.42 -5.90 1.17
CA GLU A 36 -1.20 -6.64 1.49
C GLU A 36 -0.53 -7.11 0.21
N THR A 37 0.69 -6.64 -0.05
CA THR A 37 1.42 -6.98 -1.27
C THR A 37 2.89 -7.30 -1.06
N SER A 38 3.46 -7.07 0.13
CA SER A 38 4.90 -7.26 0.33
C SER A 38 5.32 -8.72 0.13
N ARG A 39 4.52 -9.67 0.57
CA ARG A 39 4.82 -11.10 0.44
C ARG A 39 4.77 -11.60 -1.01
N SER A 40 3.91 -10.99 -1.82
CA SER A 40 3.78 -11.35 -3.23
C SER A 40 4.73 -10.56 -4.12
N ASP A 41 5.56 -9.70 -3.55
CA ASP A 41 6.48 -8.82 -4.27
C ASP A 41 5.73 -7.97 -5.31
N MET A 42 4.56 -7.46 -4.92
CA MET A 42 3.67 -6.62 -5.73
C MET A 42 2.94 -7.35 -6.87
N GLU A 43 2.99 -8.69 -6.92
CA GLU A 43 2.30 -9.45 -7.98
C GLU A 43 0.78 -9.24 -7.96
N LEU A 44 0.19 -9.04 -6.77
CA LEU A 44 -1.25 -8.79 -6.65
C LEU A 44 -1.71 -7.53 -7.39
N LEU A 45 -0.80 -6.59 -7.63
CA LEU A 45 -1.14 -5.37 -8.37
C LEU A 45 -1.53 -5.63 -9.81
N ASP A 46 -1.10 -6.74 -10.41
CA ASP A 46 -1.45 -7.08 -11.79
C ASP A 46 -2.96 -7.19 -11.98
N ALA A 47 -3.67 -7.75 -10.99
CA ALA A 47 -5.13 -7.84 -11.04
C ALA A 47 -5.78 -6.45 -11.08
N PHE A 48 -5.28 -5.51 -10.27
CA PHE A 48 -5.78 -4.15 -10.24
C PHE A 48 -5.50 -3.40 -11.55
N VAL A 49 -4.34 -3.63 -12.14
CA VAL A 49 -3.97 -3.03 -13.43
C VAL A 49 -4.86 -3.55 -14.55
N LYS A 50 -5.06 -4.87 -14.62
CA LYS A 50 -5.91 -5.50 -15.64
C LYS A 50 -7.35 -5.03 -15.54
N PHE A 51 -7.85 -4.84 -14.33
CA PHE A 51 -9.20 -4.33 -14.08
C PHE A 51 -9.32 -2.82 -14.36
N ASN A 52 -8.18 -2.10 -14.41
CA ASN A 52 -8.14 -0.64 -14.52
C ASN A 52 -8.82 0.03 -13.32
N TYR A 53 -8.36 -0.32 -12.11
CA TYR A 53 -8.91 0.18 -10.85
C TYR A 53 -8.91 1.72 -10.83
N PRO A 54 -10.06 2.35 -10.58
CA PRO A 54 -10.22 3.80 -10.83
C PRO A 54 -9.68 4.71 -9.73
N ASN A 55 -9.46 4.20 -8.52
CA ASN A 55 -9.12 5.03 -7.36
C ASN A 55 -7.67 4.83 -6.92
N ASP A 56 -7.26 5.52 -5.86
CA ASP A 56 -5.91 5.44 -5.32
C ASP A 56 -5.66 4.09 -4.65
N ILE A 57 -4.41 3.63 -4.69
CA ILE A 57 -4.01 2.33 -4.16
C ILE A 57 -2.81 2.50 -3.25
N GLY A 58 -2.85 1.85 -2.07
CA GLY A 58 -1.73 1.74 -1.15
C GLY A 58 -1.28 0.29 -1.01
N PRO A 59 -0.38 -0.20 -1.87
CA PRO A 59 0.17 -1.53 -1.70
C PRO A 59 1.16 -1.55 -0.54
N GLY A 60 1.04 -2.54 0.34
CA GLY A 60 1.92 -2.67 1.52
C GLY A 60 3.37 -2.89 1.13
N VAL A 61 4.28 -2.21 1.81
CA VAL A 61 5.71 -2.23 1.47
C VAL A 61 6.56 -2.99 2.49
N TYR A 62 5.98 -3.45 3.60
CA TYR A 62 6.66 -4.38 4.49
C TYR A 62 5.64 -5.20 5.28
N ASP A 63 6.09 -6.42 5.68
CA ASP A 63 5.28 -7.38 6.43
C ASP A 63 5.35 -7.08 7.92
N ILE A 64 4.25 -6.65 8.50
CA ILE A 64 4.16 -6.35 9.94
C ILE A 64 4.18 -7.62 10.81
N HIS A 65 3.96 -8.78 10.22
CA HIS A 65 3.98 -10.06 10.95
C HIS A 65 5.40 -10.53 11.23
N SER A 66 6.40 -9.96 10.56
CA SER A 66 7.81 -10.21 10.84
C SER A 66 8.36 -9.10 11.74
N PRO A 67 9.07 -9.45 12.85
CA PRO A 67 9.70 -8.44 13.71
C PRO A 67 10.91 -7.77 13.06
N ARG A 68 11.39 -8.29 11.93
CA ARG A 68 12.54 -7.76 11.21
C ARG A 68 12.25 -6.37 10.65
N VAL A 69 13.16 -5.45 10.90
CA VAL A 69 13.08 -4.12 10.29
C VAL A 69 13.53 -4.24 8.84
N PRO A 70 12.71 -3.88 7.85
CA PRO A 70 13.12 -3.96 6.45
C PRO A 70 14.24 -2.97 6.14
N THR A 71 15.06 -3.29 5.16
CA THR A 71 16.08 -2.34 4.69
C THR A 71 15.42 -1.30 3.80
N ALA A 72 16.08 -0.12 3.70
CA ALA A 72 15.62 0.94 2.80
C ALA A 72 15.56 0.43 1.35
N GLY A 73 16.53 -0.39 0.93
CA GLY A 73 16.56 -0.95 -0.41
C GLY A 73 15.37 -1.87 -0.70
N GLU A 74 14.94 -2.67 0.28
CA GLU A 74 13.78 -3.54 0.11
C GLU A 74 12.50 -2.74 -0.12
N ILE A 75 12.27 -1.72 0.68
CA ILE A 75 11.09 -0.86 0.55
C ILE A 75 11.14 -0.10 -0.78
N GLU A 76 12.30 0.46 -1.12
CA GLU A 76 12.49 1.17 -2.39
C GLU A 76 12.20 0.27 -3.59
N HIS A 77 12.66 -0.98 -3.55
CA HIS A 77 12.41 -1.97 -4.60
C HIS A 77 10.91 -2.19 -4.81
N LEU A 78 10.17 -2.40 -3.73
CA LEU A 78 8.73 -2.61 -3.81
C LEU A 78 7.99 -1.37 -4.31
N LEU A 79 8.38 -0.18 -3.84
CA LEU A 79 7.79 1.07 -4.30
C LEU A 79 8.06 1.33 -5.78
N ARG A 80 9.27 1.03 -6.27
CA ARG A 80 9.59 1.18 -7.69
C ARG A 80 8.80 0.20 -8.55
N LYS A 81 8.58 -1.03 -8.07
CA LYS A 81 7.71 -1.98 -8.75
C LYS A 81 6.28 -1.45 -8.84
N ALA A 82 5.76 -0.91 -7.75
CA ALA A 82 4.42 -0.34 -7.74
C ALA A 82 4.31 0.85 -8.71
N LEU A 83 5.35 1.70 -8.77
CA LEU A 83 5.38 2.86 -9.66
C LEU A 83 5.40 2.49 -11.15
N ASN A 84 5.82 1.26 -11.49
CA ASN A 84 5.77 0.79 -12.88
C ASN A 84 4.33 0.59 -13.37
N VAL A 85 3.39 0.39 -12.47
CA VAL A 85 2.00 0.07 -12.80
C VAL A 85 0.98 1.08 -12.25
N ILE A 86 1.36 1.86 -11.25
CA ILE A 86 0.47 2.86 -10.63
C ILE A 86 1.10 4.25 -10.78
N PRO A 87 0.36 5.24 -11.32
CA PRO A 87 0.86 6.62 -11.36
C PRO A 87 1.21 7.12 -9.96
N LYS A 88 2.29 7.89 -9.84
CA LYS A 88 2.78 8.39 -8.54
C LYS A 88 1.73 9.21 -7.80
N GLU A 89 0.85 9.88 -8.50
CA GLU A 89 -0.22 10.70 -7.93
C GLU A 89 -1.31 9.87 -7.24
N ARG A 90 -1.36 8.57 -7.55
CA ARG A 90 -2.37 7.65 -7.03
C ARG A 90 -1.80 6.61 -6.09
N LEU A 91 -0.48 6.62 -5.88
CA LEU A 91 0.22 5.65 -5.03
C LEU A 91 0.34 6.16 -3.61
N TRP A 92 -0.13 5.35 -2.66
CA TRP A 92 0.04 5.58 -1.23
C TRP A 92 1.07 4.62 -0.66
N VAL A 93 1.77 5.05 0.38
CA VAL A 93 2.80 4.23 1.04
C VAL A 93 2.31 3.84 2.42
N ASN A 94 2.27 2.55 2.67
CA ASN A 94 1.76 2.00 3.95
C ASN A 94 2.37 0.62 4.22
N PRO A 95 2.38 0.15 5.48
CA PRO A 95 2.68 -1.24 5.76
C PRO A 95 1.56 -2.16 5.26
N ASP A 96 1.81 -3.47 5.26
CA ASP A 96 0.83 -4.45 4.79
C ASP A 96 -0.49 -4.39 5.56
N CYS A 97 -0.40 -4.27 6.88
CA CYS A 97 -1.58 -4.29 7.76
C CYS A 97 -1.39 -3.33 8.93
N GLY A 98 -2.37 -3.32 9.83
CA GLY A 98 -2.26 -2.60 11.09
C GLY A 98 -1.11 -3.10 11.97
N LEU A 99 -0.54 -2.24 12.78
CA LEU A 99 0.71 -2.48 13.51
C LEU A 99 0.50 -3.11 14.90
N LYS A 100 -0.67 -3.57 15.19
CA LYS A 100 -1.11 -3.98 16.54
C LYS A 100 -0.35 -5.16 17.16
N THR A 101 0.37 -5.94 16.36
CA THR A 101 1.10 -7.12 16.84
C THR A 101 2.56 -6.86 17.11
N ARG A 102 3.02 -5.61 16.93
CA ARG A 102 4.44 -5.25 17.08
C ARG A 102 4.67 -4.40 18.32
N GLY A 103 5.89 -4.50 18.88
CA GLY A 103 6.32 -3.64 19.97
C GLY A 103 6.68 -2.25 19.48
N TRP A 104 6.78 -1.29 20.41
CA TRP A 104 7.06 0.10 20.04
C TRP A 104 8.40 0.29 19.34
N THR A 105 9.46 -0.39 19.82
CA THR A 105 10.81 -0.23 19.25
C THR A 105 10.86 -0.62 17.79
N GLU A 106 10.40 -1.82 17.46
CA GLU A 106 10.40 -2.30 16.08
C GLU A 106 9.42 -1.54 15.20
N THR A 107 8.28 -1.11 15.75
CA THR A 107 7.29 -0.32 15.03
C THR A 107 7.87 1.03 14.59
N ILE A 108 8.54 1.72 15.52
CA ILE A 108 9.16 3.02 15.22
C ILE A 108 10.23 2.86 14.16
N ASP A 109 11.09 1.85 14.28
CA ASP A 109 12.18 1.62 13.32
C ASP A 109 11.63 1.27 11.93
N GLN A 110 10.62 0.41 11.86
CA GLN A 110 9.98 0.03 10.60
C GLN A 110 9.33 1.24 9.92
N LEU A 111 8.56 2.03 10.65
CA LEU A 111 7.91 3.22 10.12
C LEU A 111 8.93 4.27 9.68
N LYS A 112 10.02 4.42 10.43
CA LYS A 112 11.07 5.37 10.09
C LYS A 112 11.71 5.03 8.74
N VAL A 113 12.05 3.76 8.51
CA VAL A 113 12.61 3.33 7.23
C VAL A 113 11.63 3.61 6.10
N MET A 114 10.36 3.27 6.29
CA MET A 114 9.31 3.51 5.28
C MET A 114 9.19 5.00 4.94
N VAL A 115 9.12 5.86 5.94
CA VAL A 115 8.97 7.32 5.76
C VAL A 115 10.20 7.91 5.10
N ASP A 116 11.41 7.51 5.52
CA ASP A 116 12.66 8.01 4.96
C ASP A 116 12.77 7.67 3.47
N VAL A 117 12.45 6.44 3.08
CA VAL A 117 12.46 6.03 1.67
C VAL A 117 11.41 6.81 0.88
N THR A 118 10.24 7.01 1.44
CA THR A 118 9.16 7.76 0.78
C THR A 118 9.59 9.21 0.51
N LYS A 119 10.21 9.86 1.48
CA LYS A 119 10.70 11.23 1.32
C LYS A 119 11.78 11.31 0.24
N LYS A 120 12.70 10.34 0.21
CA LYS A 120 13.72 10.26 -0.82
C LYS A 120 13.11 10.15 -2.21
N LEU A 121 12.15 9.26 -2.39
CA LEU A 121 11.49 9.06 -3.68
C LEU A 121 10.68 10.28 -4.11
N ARG A 122 10.03 10.97 -3.18
CA ARG A 122 9.29 12.21 -3.50
C ARG A 122 10.21 13.27 -4.09
N VAL A 123 11.41 13.43 -3.54
CA VAL A 123 12.39 14.37 -4.08
C VAL A 123 12.87 13.92 -5.46
N GLU A 124 13.14 12.64 -5.64
CA GLU A 124 13.62 12.08 -6.90
C GLU A 124 12.60 12.19 -8.03
N LEU A 125 11.31 12.00 -7.71
CA LEU A 125 10.23 11.96 -8.70
C LEU A 125 9.50 13.30 -8.87
N ALA A 126 9.88 14.29 -8.12
CA ALA A 126 9.25 15.62 -8.18
C ALA A 126 9.49 16.31 -9.53
#